data_f1304ecfbb7a810a2e81e9dfe98babe5
#
_entry.id   f1304ecfbb7a810a2e81e9dfe98babe5
#
_cell.length_a   1.000
_cell.length_b   1.000
_cell.length_c   1.000
_cell.angle_alpha   90.00
_cell.angle_beta   90.00
_cell.angle_gamma   90.00
#
_symmetry.space_group_name_H-M   'P 1'
#
loop_
_entity.id
_entity.type
_entity.pdbx_description
1 polymer ?
#
loop_
_entity_poly.entity_id
_entity_poly.type
_entity_poly.pdbx_seq_one_letter_code
_entity_poly.pdbx_strand_id
1 'polypeptide(L)'
;MMENQLQKTPRIELVDALRGFAVMAILLVHNVEHFIFPVYPTDSPEWLNILDKGVFDAVFAIFGGKAYAIFALLFGFTFYIQCENQRRKGKDFGYRFLWRLVLLVGFATLNAAFFPGGDVLLLFAIMGLVLFVVRKWSDKAVLAAAIFFTLQPMEWYHYVMSLFDSSYQLPDYGVGPMYDAVAEATKSGNFWDFIWCNVTLGQKASLMWAVGAGRILQTAGLFLIGFYIGRKQLFVVDRLKLGFWMKTLIISAICFAPLHSWKNLLMEGTPMIQQTVGTVFDMWQKLAFTFVLVSSFVLLYQNKSFQKRVANLRFYGRMSLTNYVSQSIIGAIIYFPFAWYLAPYCGYTVSLLIGFVVFFAQVMFCKWWFKSHKQGPLESLWHWWTWGKKA
;
A
#
# COMPACT_ATOMS: atom_id res chain seq x y z
N MET A 1 8.19 46.81 3.98
CA MET A 1 8.37 45.60 3.19
C MET A 1 7.76 44.43 3.97
N MET A 2 6.52 44.08 3.68
CA MET A 2 5.90 42.88 4.27
C MET A 2 6.41 41.67 3.48
N GLU A 3 7.32 40.90 4.05
CA GLU A 3 7.64 39.55 3.56
C GLU A 3 6.38 38.70 3.71
N ASN A 4 5.71 38.49 2.56
CA ASN A 4 4.62 37.55 2.44
C ASN A 4 5.18 36.16 2.78
N GLN A 5 5.08 35.73 4.03
CA GLN A 5 5.34 34.34 4.42
C GLN A 5 4.34 33.48 3.64
N LEU A 6 4.81 32.93 2.52
CA LEU A 6 4.09 31.97 1.70
C LEU A 6 3.73 30.78 2.58
N GLN A 7 2.55 30.82 3.18
CA GLN A 7 2.07 29.79 4.12
C GLN A 7 2.01 28.44 3.40
N LYS A 8 2.68 27.45 3.96
CA LYS A 8 2.53 26.05 3.53
C LYS A 8 1.06 25.65 3.62
N THR A 9 0.63 24.80 2.70
CA THR A 9 -0.73 24.22 2.80
C THR A 9 -0.94 23.63 4.21
N PRO A 10 -2.04 24.01 4.91
CA PRO A 10 -2.30 23.51 6.25
C PRO A 10 -2.26 21.98 6.28
N ARG A 11 -1.73 21.42 7.34
CA ARG A 11 -1.66 19.98 7.51
C ARG A 11 -3.05 19.42 7.73
N ILE A 12 -3.42 18.36 6.98
CA ILE A 12 -4.73 17.74 7.07
C ILE A 12 -4.62 16.51 8.00
N GLU A 13 -5.02 16.66 9.26
CA GLU A 13 -4.94 15.60 10.29
C GLU A 13 -5.70 14.33 9.90
N LEU A 14 -6.83 14.47 9.21
CA LEU A 14 -7.60 13.38 8.63
C LEU A 14 -6.73 12.48 7.74
N VAL A 15 -5.93 13.11 6.86
CA VAL A 15 -5.05 12.37 5.93
C VAL A 15 -3.92 11.65 6.66
N ASP A 16 -3.37 12.28 7.70
CA ASP A 16 -2.36 11.62 8.55
C ASP A 16 -2.96 10.42 9.29
N ALA A 17 -4.18 10.55 9.84
CA ALA A 17 -4.87 9.45 10.51
C ALA A 17 -5.21 8.31 9.55
N LEU A 18 -5.71 8.63 8.36
CA LEU A 18 -6.02 7.63 7.31
C LEU A 18 -4.77 6.91 6.82
N ARG A 19 -3.64 7.64 6.69
CA ARG A 19 -2.34 7.02 6.37
C ARG A 19 -1.87 6.10 7.50
N GLY A 20 -2.05 6.51 8.75
CA GLY A 20 -1.77 5.67 9.91
C GLY A 20 -2.62 4.40 9.94
N PHE A 21 -3.89 4.51 9.61
CA PHE A 21 -4.78 3.36 9.46
C PHE A 21 -4.27 2.39 8.36
N ALA A 22 -3.89 2.92 7.19
CA ALA A 22 -3.39 2.09 6.10
C ALA A 22 -2.09 1.35 6.47
N VAL A 23 -1.12 2.03 7.12
CA VAL A 23 0.16 1.40 7.52
C VAL A 23 -0.05 0.38 8.65
N MET A 24 -0.97 0.65 9.60
CA MET A 24 -1.38 -0.35 10.61
C MET A 24 -1.98 -1.59 9.94
N ALA A 25 -2.91 -1.41 9.02
CA ALA A 25 -3.56 -2.51 8.33
C ALA A 25 -2.58 -3.33 7.48
N ILE A 26 -1.58 -2.68 6.85
CA ILE A 26 -0.48 -3.34 6.14
C ILE A 26 0.35 -4.18 7.12
N LEU A 27 0.73 -3.64 8.28
CA LEU A 27 1.47 -4.38 9.30
C LEU A 27 0.74 -5.66 9.73
N LEU A 28 -0.58 -5.58 9.94
CA LEU A 28 -1.38 -6.74 10.35
C LEU A 28 -1.45 -7.81 9.23
N VAL A 29 -1.61 -7.39 7.97
CA VAL A 29 -1.55 -8.30 6.81
C VAL A 29 -0.16 -8.95 6.71
N HIS A 30 0.92 -8.18 6.83
CA HIS A 30 2.28 -8.71 6.76
C HIS A 30 2.57 -9.76 7.84
N ASN A 31 2.01 -9.60 9.06
CA ASN A 31 2.19 -10.60 10.11
C ASN A 31 1.46 -11.91 9.81
N VAL A 32 0.29 -11.88 9.17
CA VAL A 32 -0.46 -13.11 8.83
C VAL A 32 -0.06 -13.73 7.49
N GLU A 33 0.69 -13.05 6.63
CA GLU A 33 1.05 -13.54 5.30
C GLU A 33 2.56 -13.70 5.13
N HIS A 34 3.30 -12.59 5.17
CA HIS A 34 4.69 -12.56 4.72
C HIS A 34 5.71 -12.97 5.79
N PHE A 35 5.53 -12.54 7.04
CA PHE A 35 6.53 -12.78 8.07
C PHE A 35 6.58 -14.22 8.55
N ILE A 36 5.48 -14.96 8.49
CA ILE A 36 5.46 -16.40 8.80
C ILE A 36 5.85 -17.27 7.61
N PHE A 37 5.92 -16.70 6.39
CA PHE A 37 6.35 -17.41 5.20
C PHE A 37 7.88 -17.65 5.24
N PRO A 38 8.40 -18.82 4.82
CA PRO A 38 7.69 -19.98 4.29
C PRO A 38 7.50 -21.11 5.31
N VAL A 39 7.61 -20.83 6.58
CA VAL A 39 7.53 -21.83 7.66
C VAL A 39 6.28 -21.59 8.48
N TYR A 40 5.45 -22.64 8.60
CA TYR A 40 4.20 -22.59 9.35
C TYR A 40 4.19 -23.71 10.42
N PRO A 41 3.45 -23.54 11.53
CA PRO A 41 3.27 -24.60 12.51
C PRO A 41 2.62 -25.85 11.88
N THR A 42 3.13 -27.05 12.19
CA THR A 42 2.59 -28.33 11.68
C THR A 42 1.74 -29.06 12.71
N ASP A 43 1.97 -28.83 14.00
CA ASP A 43 1.41 -29.61 15.10
C ASP A 43 0.38 -28.82 15.94
N SER A 44 -0.33 -27.88 15.30
CA SER A 44 -1.35 -27.10 15.99
C SER A 44 -2.63 -27.91 16.22
N PRO A 45 -3.30 -27.76 17.39
CA PRO A 45 -4.59 -28.38 17.64
C PRO A 45 -5.65 -27.97 16.63
N GLU A 46 -6.62 -28.82 16.32
CA GLU A 46 -7.65 -28.60 15.30
C GLU A 46 -8.44 -27.28 15.55
N TRP A 47 -8.82 -27.02 16.80
CA TRP A 47 -9.52 -25.78 17.15
C TRP A 47 -8.71 -24.51 16.81
N LEU A 48 -7.37 -24.56 16.95
CA LEU A 48 -6.49 -23.46 16.63
C LEU A 48 -6.36 -23.29 15.11
N ASN A 49 -6.30 -24.38 14.35
CA ASN A 49 -6.29 -24.34 12.88
C ASN A 49 -7.58 -23.71 12.32
N ILE A 50 -8.75 -24.03 12.92
CA ILE A 50 -10.03 -23.41 12.55
C ILE A 50 -10.02 -21.91 12.87
N LEU A 51 -9.52 -21.54 14.06
CA LEU A 51 -9.39 -20.13 14.46
C LEU A 51 -8.42 -19.37 13.54
N ASP A 52 -7.28 -19.94 13.24
CA ASP A 52 -6.27 -19.37 12.34
C ASP A 52 -6.83 -19.10 10.96
N LYS A 53 -7.56 -20.06 10.38
CA LYS A 53 -8.25 -19.86 9.11
C LYS A 53 -9.24 -18.71 9.18
N GLY A 54 -10.07 -18.63 10.22
CA GLY A 54 -11.02 -17.54 10.41
C GLY A 54 -10.34 -16.18 10.56
N VAL A 55 -9.21 -16.12 11.27
CA VAL A 55 -8.39 -14.91 11.41
C VAL A 55 -7.79 -14.48 10.07
N PHE A 56 -7.21 -15.41 9.32
CA PHE A 56 -6.67 -15.14 8.00
C PHE A 56 -7.75 -14.59 7.07
N ASP A 57 -8.87 -15.29 6.95
CA ASP A 57 -9.99 -14.88 6.10
C ASP A 57 -10.53 -13.49 6.48
N ALA A 58 -10.69 -13.20 7.77
CA ALA A 58 -11.15 -11.91 8.26
C ALA A 58 -10.16 -10.77 7.95
N VAL A 59 -8.85 -10.98 8.21
CA VAL A 59 -7.82 -9.97 7.94
C VAL A 59 -7.74 -9.67 6.44
N PHE A 60 -7.77 -10.72 5.61
CA PHE A 60 -7.74 -10.54 4.16
C PHE A 60 -9.03 -9.94 3.60
N ALA A 61 -10.19 -10.33 4.11
CA ALA A 61 -11.47 -9.73 3.72
C ALA A 61 -11.50 -8.23 3.98
N ILE A 62 -10.96 -7.77 5.11
CA ILE A 62 -11.00 -6.36 5.49
C ILE A 62 -9.83 -5.56 4.90
N PHE A 63 -8.60 -6.07 4.99
CA PHE A 63 -7.37 -5.31 4.72
C PHE A 63 -6.62 -5.75 3.47
N GLY A 64 -6.72 -7.04 3.07
CA GLY A 64 -5.98 -7.59 1.94
C GLY A 64 -6.18 -6.81 0.64
N GLY A 65 -5.14 -6.17 0.12
CA GLY A 65 -5.17 -5.31 -1.05
C GLY A 65 -5.82 -3.93 -0.86
N LYS A 66 -6.69 -3.73 0.15
CA LYS A 66 -7.39 -2.46 0.41
C LYS A 66 -6.50 -1.49 1.18
N ALA A 67 -5.77 -1.97 2.18
CA ALA A 67 -4.78 -1.17 2.91
C ALA A 67 -3.71 -0.60 1.97
N TYR A 68 -3.18 -1.44 1.10
CA TYR A 68 -2.32 -1.05 0.00
C TYR A 68 -2.96 0.04 -0.89
N ALA A 69 -4.22 -0.15 -1.30
CA ALA A 69 -4.91 0.78 -2.18
C ALA A 69 -5.13 2.16 -1.51
N ILE A 70 -5.47 2.19 -0.21
CA ILE A 70 -5.54 3.43 0.55
C ILE A 70 -4.17 4.13 0.57
N PHE A 71 -3.10 3.38 0.81
CA PHE A 71 -1.74 3.94 0.87
C PHE A 71 -1.29 4.48 -0.49
N ALA A 72 -1.61 3.78 -1.59
CA ALA A 72 -1.36 4.23 -2.96
C ALA A 72 -2.14 5.51 -3.30
N LEU A 73 -3.42 5.56 -2.98
CA LEU A 73 -4.24 6.76 -3.15
C LEU A 73 -3.65 7.97 -2.41
N LEU A 74 -3.22 7.76 -1.16
CA LEU A 74 -2.60 8.83 -0.36
C LEU A 74 -1.21 9.23 -0.86
N PHE A 75 -0.50 8.36 -1.58
CA PHE A 75 0.74 8.73 -2.25
C PHE A 75 0.48 9.76 -3.35
N GLY A 76 -0.50 9.52 -4.24
CA GLY A 76 -0.91 10.47 -5.26
C GLY A 76 -1.43 11.80 -4.68
N PHE A 77 -2.21 11.74 -3.60
CA PHE A 77 -2.65 12.92 -2.86
C PHE A 77 -1.46 13.72 -2.29
N THR A 78 -0.48 13.04 -1.71
CA THR A 78 0.73 13.68 -1.16
C THR A 78 1.56 14.36 -2.25
N PHE A 79 1.64 13.74 -3.43
CA PHE A 79 2.26 14.37 -4.60
C PHE A 79 1.59 15.69 -4.96
N TYR A 80 0.24 15.75 -4.99
CA TYR A 80 -0.48 17.01 -5.19
C TYR A 80 -0.09 18.09 -4.18
N ILE A 81 -0.09 17.75 -2.88
CA ILE A 81 0.27 18.72 -1.83
C ILE A 81 1.70 19.26 -2.03
N GLN A 82 2.62 18.42 -2.45
CA GLN A 82 4.01 18.81 -2.71
C GLN A 82 4.11 19.71 -3.94
N CYS A 83 3.40 19.38 -5.02
CA CYS A 83 3.30 20.23 -6.22
C CYS A 83 2.73 21.61 -5.88
N GLU A 84 1.62 21.65 -5.14
CA GLU A 84 0.96 22.89 -4.76
C GLU A 84 1.85 23.77 -3.87
N ASN A 85 2.55 23.17 -2.89
CA ASN A 85 3.50 23.89 -2.05
C ASN A 85 4.68 24.50 -2.84
N GLN A 86 5.11 23.85 -3.92
CA GLN A 86 6.16 24.43 -4.79
C GLN A 86 5.59 25.46 -5.76
N ARG A 87 4.40 25.22 -6.31
CA ARG A 87 3.69 26.17 -7.18
C ARG A 87 3.48 27.52 -6.48
N ARG A 88 3.07 27.50 -5.21
CA ARG A 88 2.94 28.72 -4.38
C ARG A 88 4.25 29.49 -4.22
N LYS A 89 5.39 28.79 -4.36
CA LYS A 89 6.74 29.39 -4.34
C LYS A 89 7.24 29.75 -5.74
N GLY A 90 6.41 29.66 -6.78
CA GLY A 90 6.79 29.91 -8.18
C GLY A 90 7.73 28.84 -8.76
N LYS A 91 7.80 27.63 -8.16
CA LYS A 91 8.73 26.57 -8.57
C LYS A 91 7.98 25.34 -9.07
N ASP A 92 8.54 24.65 -10.09
CA ASP A 92 8.08 23.31 -10.50
C ASP A 92 8.67 22.25 -9.57
N PHE A 93 7.83 21.31 -9.14
CA PHE A 93 8.26 20.19 -8.29
C PHE A 93 8.78 19.01 -9.10
N GLY A 94 8.53 18.94 -10.42
CA GLY A 94 8.72 17.75 -11.24
C GLY A 94 10.05 17.06 -11.10
N TYR A 95 11.18 17.72 -11.41
CA TYR A 95 12.50 17.10 -11.30
C TYR A 95 12.88 16.71 -9.87
N ARG A 96 12.44 17.49 -8.90
CA ARG A 96 12.68 17.18 -7.50
C ARG A 96 11.87 15.96 -7.04
N PHE A 97 10.71 15.76 -7.63
CA PHE A 97 9.93 14.54 -7.43
C PHE A 97 10.62 13.31 -8.03
N LEU A 98 11.19 13.41 -9.24
CA LEU A 98 11.98 12.31 -9.81
C LEU A 98 13.12 11.91 -8.89
N TRP A 99 13.85 12.89 -8.35
CA TRP A 99 14.89 12.61 -7.35
C TRP A 99 14.34 11.90 -6.11
N ARG A 100 13.15 12.30 -5.63
CA ARG A 100 12.48 11.61 -4.53
C ARG A 100 12.11 10.16 -4.87
N LEU A 101 11.76 9.86 -6.12
CA LEU A 101 11.51 8.48 -6.55
C LEU A 101 12.80 7.66 -6.55
N VAL A 102 13.92 8.23 -6.98
CA VAL A 102 15.25 7.57 -6.88
C VAL A 102 15.58 7.25 -5.42
N LEU A 103 15.38 8.21 -4.51
CA LEU A 103 15.57 7.97 -3.07
C LEU A 103 14.61 6.90 -2.54
N LEU A 104 13.38 6.84 -3.06
CA LEU A 104 12.40 5.82 -2.69
C LEU A 104 12.85 4.41 -3.12
N VAL A 105 13.55 4.27 -4.26
CA VAL A 105 14.20 2.99 -4.64
C VAL A 105 15.20 2.57 -3.57
N GLY A 106 16.00 3.49 -3.03
CA GLY A 106 16.93 3.19 -1.92
C GLY A 106 16.21 2.68 -0.67
N PHE A 107 15.09 3.32 -0.28
CA PHE A 107 14.27 2.84 0.84
C PHE A 107 13.57 1.51 0.54
N ALA A 108 13.16 1.28 -0.71
CA ALA A 108 12.61 0.00 -1.14
C ALA A 108 13.65 -1.12 -1.02
N THR A 109 14.88 -0.87 -1.45
CA THR A 109 15.98 -1.83 -1.31
C THR A 109 16.29 -2.13 0.16
N LEU A 110 16.32 -1.09 1.01
CA LEU A 110 16.49 -1.27 2.45
C LEU A 110 15.35 -2.11 3.06
N ASN A 111 14.12 -1.86 2.67
CA ASN A 111 12.97 -2.63 3.15
C ASN A 111 13.01 -4.08 2.65
N ALA A 112 13.29 -4.29 1.36
CA ALA A 112 13.39 -5.61 0.76
C ALA A 112 14.48 -6.48 1.42
N ALA A 113 15.56 -5.88 1.90
CA ALA A 113 16.61 -6.61 2.62
C ALA A 113 16.08 -7.39 3.85
N PHE A 114 14.98 -6.94 4.44
CA PHE A 114 14.37 -7.54 5.64
C PHE A 114 12.96 -8.08 5.41
N PHE A 115 12.43 -7.96 4.19
CA PHE A 115 11.07 -8.37 3.86
C PHE A 115 11.09 -9.47 2.79
N PRO A 116 10.63 -10.71 3.09
CA PRO A 116 10.73 -11.82 2.17
C PRO A 116 9.79 -11.64 0.97
N GLY A 117 10.34 -11.87 -0.22
CA GLY A 117 9.57 -11.83 -1.44
C GLY A 117 9.30 -10.44 -2.02
N GLY A 118 10.08 -9.44 -1.60
CA GLY A 118 10.04 -8.11 -2.21
C GLY A 118 9.02 -7.14 -1.63
N ASP A 119 9.02 -5.92 -2.14
CA ASP A 119 8.38 -4.77 -1.52
C ASP A 119 7.57 -3.93 -2.52
N VAL A 120 6.49 -3.37 -2.03
CA VAL A 120 5.61 -2.46 -2.77
C VAL A 120 6.23 -1.08 -3.02
N LEU A 121 7.23 -0.65 -2.23
CA LEU A 121 7.85 0.67 -2.39
C LEU A 121 8.58 0.81 -3.73
N LEU A 122 9.19 -0.28 -4.23
CA LEU A 122 9.82 -0.27 -5.55
C LEU A 122 8.77 -0.06 -6.65
N LEU A 123 7.63 -0.75 -6.57
CA LEU A 123 6.50 -0.53 -7.48
C LEU A 123 6.00 0.93 -7.40
N PHE A 124 5.93 1.51 -6.21
CA PHE A 124 5.54 2.91 -6.03
C PHE A 124 6.56 3.88 -6.63
N ALA A 125 7.85 3.59 -6.54
CA ALA A 125 8.88 4.41 -7.16
C ALA A 125 8.73 4.40 -8.69
N ILE A 126 8.52 3.22 -9.29
CA ILE A 126 8.35 3.07 -10.74
C ILE A 126 7.04 3.74 -11.20
N MET A 127 5.91 3.41 -10.57
CA MET A 127 4.60 3.95 -10.95
C MET A 127 4.45 5.44 -10.62
N GLY A 128 5.27 5.98 -9.71
CA GLY A 128 5.37 7.41 -9.45
C GLY A 128 5.72 8.23 -10.71
N LEU A 129 6.38 7.62 -11.70
CA LEU A 129 6.66 8.29 -12.98
C LEU A 129 5.37 8.74 -13.70
N VAL A 130 4.27 8.02 -13.55
CA VAL A 130 2.97 8.40 -14.11
C VAL A 130 2.54 9.77 -13.57
N LEU A 131 2.71 10.01 -12.28
CA LEU A 131 2.40 11.30 -11.65
C LEU A 131 3.27 12.45 -12.22
N PHE A 132 4.54 12.17 -12.50
CA PHE A 132 5.42 13.15 -13.14
C PHE A 132 4.92 13.54 -14.52
N VAL A 133 4.49 12.56 -15.33
CA VAL A 133 3.98 12.79 -16.68
C VAL A 133 2.71 13.64 -16.64
N VAL A 134 1.73 13.27 -15.81
CA VAL A 134 0.40 13.90 -15.80
C VAL A 134 0.33 15.20 -14.98
N ARG A 135 1.40 15.61 -14.30
CA ARG A 135 1.37 16.71 -13.34
C ARG A 135 0.84 18.03 -13.90
N LYS A 136 1.01 18.25 -15.22
CA LYS A 136 0.55 19.46 -15.93
C LYS A 136 -0.75 19.24 -16.72
N TRP A 137 -1.32 18.04 -16.73
CA TRP A 137 -2.54 17.73 -17.46
C TRP A 137 -3.76 18.41 -16.82
N SER A 138 -4.81 18.59 -17.62
CA SER A 138 -6.10 19.07 -17.11
C SER A 138 -6.75 18.05 -16.19
N ASP A 139 -7.66 18.50 -15.32
CA ASP A 139 -8.39 17.62 -14.41
C ASP A 139 -9.18 16.52 -15.14
N LYS A 140 -9.77 16.87 -16.32
CA LYS A 140 -10.48 15.91 -17.16
C LYS A 140 -9.55 14.83 -17.71
N ALA A 141 -8.37 15.22 -18.18
CA ALA A 141 -7.38 14.27 -18.70
C ALA A 141 -6.82 13.36 -17.61
N VAL A 142 -6.55 13.90 -16.41
CA VAL A 142 -6.12 13.08 -15.26
C VAL A 142 -7.20 12.08 -14.85
N LEU A 143 -8.46 12.51 -14.81
CA LEU A 143 -9.59 11.60 -14.49
C LEU A 143 -9.77 10.53 -15.57
N ALA A 144 -9.69 10.89 -16.83
CA ALA A 144 -9.78 9.93 -17.94
C ALA A 144 -8.66 8.88 -17.87
N ALA A 145 -7.41 9.30 -17.59
CA ALA A 145 -6.29 8.39 -17.40
C ALA A 145 -6.49 7.50 -16.15
N ALA A 146 -7.00 8.04 -15.05
CA ALA A 146 -7.31 7.26 -13.85
C ALA A 146 -8.35 6.16 -14.15
N ILE A 147 -9.41 6.50 -14.87
CA ILE A 147 -10.43 5.55 -15.30
C ILE A 147 -9.81 4.48 -16.22
N PHE A 148 -9.04 4.91 -17.24
CA PHE A 148 -8.37 4.00 -18.16
C PHE A 148 -7.52 2.94 -17.44
N PHE A 149 -6.66 3.36 -16.50
CA PHE A 149 -5.84 2.42 -15.74
C PHE A 149 -6.64 1.52 -14.80
N THR A 150 -7.72 2.03 -14.20
CA THR A 150 -8.58 1.22 -13.32
C THR A 150 -9.46 0.23 -14.08
N LEU A 151 -9.69 0.43 -15.38
CA LEU A 151 -10.37 -0.54 -16.24
C LEU A 151 -9.52 -1.79 -16.56
N GLN A 152 -8.24 -1.79 -16.21
CA GLN A 152 -7.33 -2.93 -16.40
C GLN A 152 -7.24 -3.37 -17.89
N PRO A 153 -6.83 -2.48 -18.81
CA PRO A 153 -6.84 -2.78 -20.23
C PRO A 153 -5.92 -3.94 -20.65
N MET A 154 -4.89 -4.27 -19.87
CA MET A 154 -3.97 -5.37 -20.17
C MET A 154 -4.65 -6.73 -20.01
N GLU A 155 -5.38 -6.90 -18.93
CA GLU A 155 -6.14 -8.11 -18.64
C GLU A 155 -7.26 -8.32 -19.65
N TRP A 156 -7.94 -7.25 -20.06
CA TRP A 156 -8.90 -7.30 -21.15
C TRP A 156 -8.26 -7.66 -22.50
N TYR A 157 -7.08 -7.11 -22.78
CA TYR A 157 -6.32 -7.46 -24.00
C TYR A 157 -6.01 -8.97 -24.02
N HIS A 158 -5.49 -9.53 -22.95
CA HIS A 158 -5.20 -10.97 -22.87
C HIS A 158 -6.45 -11.83 -23.02
N TYR A 159 -7.56 -11.43 -22.40
CA TYR A 159 -8.83 -12.12 -22.55
C TYR A 159 -9.34 -12.10 -24.00
N VAL A 160 -9.34 -10.94 -24.64
CA VAL A 160 -9.76 -10.79 -26.04
C VAL A 160 -8.87 -11.61 -26.97
N MET A 161 -7.55 -11.59 -26.79
CA MET A 161 -6.64 -12.42 -27.59
C MET A 161 -6.94 -13.91 -27.45
N SER A 162 -7.28 -14.38 -26.27
CA SER A 162 -7.66 -15.78 -26.05
C SER A 162 -8.98 -16.20 -26.73
N LEU A 163 -9.86 -15.24 -27.07
CA LEU A 163 -11.09 -15.50 -27.81
C LEU A 163 -10.83 -15.67 -29.32
N PHE A 164 -9.79 -14.98 -29.84
CA PHE A 164 -9.42 -15.06 -31.27
C PHE A 164 -8.43 -16.19 -31.59
N ASP A 165 -7.61 -16.57 -30.59
CA ASP A 165 -6.62 -17.64 -30.73
C ASP A 165 -6.72 -18.61 -29.56
N SER A 166 -7.24 -19.81 -29.84
CA SER A 166 -7.39 -20.86 -28.83
C SER A 166 -6.05 -21.43 -28.32
N SER A 167 -4.94 -21.16 -29.03
CA SER A 167 -3.58 -21.53 -28.62
C SER A 167 -2.90 -20.44 -27.78
N TYR A 168 -3.55 -19.28 -27.58
CA TYR A 168 -3.00 -18.16 -26.83
C TYR A 168 -2.74 -18.53 -25.39
N GLN A 169 -1.52 -18.29 -24.94
CA GLN A 169 -1.09 -18.50 -23.56
C GLN A 169 -0.72 -17.17 -22.93
N LEU A 170 -1.05 -17.04 -21.63
CA LEU A 170 -0.63 -15.88 -20.86
C LEU A 170 0.89 -15.89 -20.67
N PRO A 171 1.53 -14.71 -20.63
CA PRO A 171 2.96 -14.62 -20.35
C PRO A 171 3.31 -15.24 -19.00
N ASP A 172 4.27 -16.15 -18.99
CA ASP A 172 4.87 -16.63 -17.76
C ASP A 172 6.00 -15.66 -17.34
N TYR A 173 5.84 -15.07 -16.17
CA TYR A 173 6.82 -14.15 -15.61
C TYR A 173 7.87 -14.84 -14.73
N GLY A 174 7.84 -16.17 -14.61
CA GLY A 174 8.77 -16.96 -13.82
C GLY A 174 8.71 -16.67 -12.31
N VAL A 175 7.54 -16.29 -11.82
CA VAL A 175 7.37 -15.83 -10.42
C VAL A 175 7.55 -16.97 -9.42
N GLY A 176 7.03 -18.16 -9.71
CA GLY A 176 7.13 -19.34 -8.84
C GLY A 176 8.57 -19.66 -8.46
N PRO A 177 9.45 -19.99 -9.43
CA PRO A 177 10.86 -20.30 -9.13
C PRO A 177 11.61 -19.21 -8.36
N MET A 178 11.26 -17.92 -8.58
CA MET A 178 11.86 -16.83 -7.82
C MET A 178 11.42 -16.82 -6.35
N TYR A 179 10.13 -17.07 -6.07
CA TYR A 179 9.65 -17.19 -4.68
C TYR A 179 10.16 -18.45 -4.00
N ASP A 180 10.32 -19.57 -4.73
CA ASP A 180 10.94 -20.78 -4.20
C ASP A 180 12.38 -20.52 -3.76
N ALA A 181 13.18 -19.80 -4.56
CA ALA A 181 14.54 -19.41 -4.18
C ALA A 181 14.55 -18.48 -2.94
N VAL A 182 13.60 -17.56 -2.82
CA VAL A 182 13.44 -16.72 -1.62
C VAL A 182 13.08 -17.56 -0.40
N ALA A 183 12.21 -18.56 -0.56
CA ALA A 183 11.81 -19.47 0.51
C ALA A 183 13.02 -20.29 1.00
N GLU A 184 13.81 -20.84 0.09
CA GLU A 184 15.04 -21.59 0.43
C GLU A 184 16.06 -20.72 1.15
N ALA A 185 16.32 -19.52 0.64
CA ALA A 185 17.22 -18.55 1.29
C ALA A 185 16.72 -18.15 2.69
N THR A 186 15.39 -18.05 2.89
CA THR A 186 14.81 -17.74 4.19
C THR A 186 14.97 -18.91 5.17
N LYS A 187 14.78 -20.16 4.72
CA LYS A 187 14.94 -21.36 5.54
C LYS A 187 16.38 -21.66 5.90
N SER A 188 17.35 -21.28 5.06
CA SER A 188 18.79 -21.59 5.26
C SER A 188 19.34 -21.03 6.57
N GLY A 189 18.73 -19.97 7.12
CA GLY A 189 19.21 -19.26 8.30
C GLY A 189 20.47 -18.43 8.06
N ASN A 190 21.01 -18.39 6.86
CA ASN A 190 22.15 -17.54 6.51
C ASN A 190 21.64 -16.11 6.27
N PHE A 191 22.05 -15.19 7.13
CA PHE A 191 21.65 -13.78 7.07
C PHE A 191 22.02 -13.08 5.75
N TRP A 192 23.22 -13.34 5.22
CA TRP A 192 23.68 -12.68 4.00
C TRP A 192 23.01 -13.24 2.75
N ASP A 193 22.79 -14.55 2.69
CA ASP A 193 22.03 -15.18 1.60
C ASP A 193 20.59 -14.70 1.58
N PHE A 194 19.98 -14.57 2.76
CA PHE A 194 18.63 -13.99 2.93
C PHE A 194 18.57 -12.57 2.36
N ILE A 195 19.45 -11.66 2.80
CA ILE A 195 19.46 -10.28 2.33
C ILE A 195 19.69 -10.22 0.82
N TRP A 196 20.72 -10.94 0.32
CA TRP A 196 21.08 -10.89 -1.09
C TRP A 196 19.94 -11.42 -1.98
N CYS A 197 19.35 -12.54 -1.61
CA CYS A 197 18.25 -13.14 -2.34
C CYS A 197 17.02 -12.20 -2.38
N ASN A 198 16.66 -11.58 -1.24
CA ASN A 198 15.55 -10.65 -1.19
C ASN A 198 15.79 -9.37 -1.99
N VAL A 199 16.97 -8.78 -1.90
CA VAL A 199 17.32 -7.55 -2.63
C VAL A 199 17.38 -7.79 -4.15
N THR A 200 17.70 -8.99 -4.59
CA THR A 200 17.81 -9.33 -6.02
C THR A 200 16.55 -10.04 -6.53
N LEU A 201 16.43 -11.33 -6.24
CA LEU A 201 15.32 -12.16 -6.74
C LEU A 201 13.99 -11.80 -6.11
N GLY A 202 13.94 -11.48 -4.81
CA GLY A 202 12.71 -11.10 -4.11
C GLY A 202 12.08 -9.83 -4.69
N GLN A 203 12.86 -8.78 -4.94
CA GLN A 203 12.34 -7.56 -5.57
C GLN A 203 11.89 -7.82 -7.01
N LYS A 204 12.63 -8.62 -7.76
CA LYS A 204 12.24 -9.02 -9.12
C LYS A 204 10.95 -9.83 -9.11
N ALA A 205 10.83 -10.80 -8.21
CA ALA A 205 9.62 -11.62 -8.04
C ALA A 205 8.39 -10.75 -7.76
N SER A 206 8.51 -9.82 -6.80
CA SER A 206 7.44 -8.88 -6.46
C SER A 206 6.99 -8.01 -7.64
N LEU A 207 7.94 -7.49 -8.44
CA LEU A 207 7.61 -6.71 -9.63
C LEU A 207 6.94 -7.56 -10.71
N MET A 208 7.45 -8.76 -10.99
CA MET A 208 6.87 -9.66 -11.98
C MET A 208 5.49 -10.15 -11.53
N TRP A 209 5.32 -10.46 -10.25
CA TRP A 209 4.02 -10.74 -9.68
C TRP A 209 3.06 -9.55 -9.84
N ALA A 210 3.53 -8.32 -9.60
CA ALA A 210 2.70 -7.13 -9.75
C ALA A 210 2.24 -6.91 -11.22
N VAL A 211 3.03 -7.33 -12.21
CA VAL A 211 2.62 -7.35 -13.61
C VAL A 211 1.48 -8.36 -13.81
N GLY A 212 1.67 -9.63 -13.46
CA GLY A 212 0.69 -10.70 -13.67
C GLY A 212 -0.59 -10.56 -12.82
N ALA A 213 -0.50 -9.87 -11.68
CA ALA A 213 -1.64 -9.63 -10.79
C ALA A 213 -2.38 -8.30 -11.04
N GLY A 214 -2.17 -7.61 -12.17
CA GLY A 214 -2.83 -6.34 -12.50
C GLY A 214 -2.47 -5.16 -11.60
N ARG A 215 -1.47 -5.32 -10.70
CA ARG A 215 -1.11 -4.31 -9.69
C ARG A 215 -0.47 -3.06 -10.28
N ILE A 216 0.22 -3.16 -11.40
CA ILE A 216 0.85 -2.03 -12.08
C ILE A 216 -0.21 -1.01 -12.48
N LEU A 217 -1.22 -1.44 -13.23
CA LEU A 217 -2.29 -0.56 -13.70
C LEU A 217 -3.15 -0.06 -12.53
N GLN A 218 -3.46 -0.93 -11.56
CA GLN A 218 -4.16 -0.53 -10.34
C GLN A 218 -3.41 0.58 -9.59
N THR A 219 -2.10 0.45 -9.41
CA THR A 219 -1.28 1.46 -8.71
C THR A 219 -1.30 2.79 -9.44
N ALA A 220 -1.11 2.78 -10.77
CA ALA A 220 -1.22 3.97 -11.59
C ALA A 220 -2.58 4.65 -11.42
N GLY A 221 -3.66 3.90 -11.55
CA GLY A 221 -5.02 4.40 -11.37
C GLY A 221 -5.25 5.02 -9.99
N LEU A 222 -4.84 4.33 -8.92
CA LEU A 222 -4.95 4.82 -7.54
C LEU A 222 -4.14 6.10 -7.28
N PHE A 223 -2.93 6.19 -7.84
CA PHE A 223 -2.12 7.40 -7.76
C PHE A 223 -2.82 8.58 -8.44
N LEU A 224 -3.38 8.37 -9.62
CA LEU A 224 -4.10 9.41 -10.37
C LEU A 224 -5.40 9.82 -9.66
N ILE A 225 -6.15 8.87 -9.10
CA ILE A 225 -7.33 9.15 -8.27
C ILE A 225 -6.92 10.00 -7.06
N GLY A 226 -5.87 9.61 -6.35
CA GLY A 226 -5.36 10.37 -5.21
C GLY A 226 -4.92 11.78 -5.59
N PHE A 227 -4.24 11.93 -6.71
CA PHE A 227 -3.84 13.22 -7.27
C PHE A 227 -5.05 14.09 -7.64
N TYR A 228 -6.07 13.49 -8.26
CA TYR A 228 -7.33 14.18 -8.58
C TYR A 228 -8.10 14.61 -7.32
N ILE A 229 -8.21 13.74 -6.32
CA ILE A 229 -8.79 14.06 -4.99
C ILE A 229 -8.07 15.26 -4.38
N GLY A 230 -6.75 15.31 -4.51
CA GLY A 230 -5.93 16.43 -4.07
C GLY A 230 -6.30 17.73 -4.79
N ARG A 231 -6.34 17.73 -6.12
CA ARG A 231 -6.72 18.88 -6.94
C ARG A 231 -8.12 19.42 -6.61
N LYS A 232 -9.06 18.52 -6.32
CA LYS A 232 -10.42 18.90 -5.89
C LYS A 232 -10.52 19.20 -4.39
N GLN A 233 -9.41 19.07 -3.64
CA GLN A 233 -9.34 19.31 -2.20
C GLN A 233 -10.41 18.53 -1.40
N LEU A 234 -10.72 17.29 -1.81
CA LEU A 234 -11.85 16.54 -1.24
C LEU A 234 -11.63 16.12 0.22
N PHE A 235 -10.38 16.08 0.71
CA PHE A 235 -10.08 15.83 2.12
C PHE A 235 -10.12 17.09 3.00
N VAL A 236 -10.27 18.29 2.40
CA VAL A 236 -10.58 19.52 3.14
C VAL A 236 -12.10 19.59 3.25
N VAL A 237 -12.65 19.03 4.32
CA VAL A 237 -14.06 18.70 4.42
C VAL A 237 -14.91 19.93 4.74
N ASP A 238 -15.85 20.21 3.86
CA ASP A 238 -16.99 21.14 4.04
C ASP A 238 -18.31 20.38 3.79
N ARG A 239 -19.44 21.05 3.91
CA ARG A 239 -20.78 20.43 3.75
C ARG A 239 -20.98 19.76 2.38
N LEU A 240 -20.47 20.37 1.30
CA LEU A 240 -20.60 19.83 -0.06
C LEU A 240 -19.73 18.57 -0.23
N LYS A 241 -18.53 18.60 0.31
CA LYS A 241 -17.60 17.46 0.23
C LYS A 241 -18.02 16.30 1.12
N LEU A 242 -18.72 16.57 2.24
CA LEU A 242 -19.40 15.51 3.01
C LEU A 242 -20.45 14.79 2.17
N GLY A 243 -21.24 15.53 1.40
CA GLY A 243 -22.21 14.96 0.45
C GLY A 243 -21.53 14.09 -0.62
N PHE A 244 -20.37 14.52 -1.12
CA PHE A 244 -19.57 13.70 -2.05
C PHE A 244 -19.14 12.38 -1.39
N TRP A 245 -18.56 12.41 -0.17
CA TRP A 245 -18.12 11.19 0.51
C TRP A 245 -19.27 10.27 0.90
N MET A 246 -20.44 10.83 1.26
CA MET A 246 -21.64 10.03 1.52
C MET A 246 -22.11 9.31 0.26
N LYS A 247 -22.19 10.00 -0.89
CA LYS A 247 -22.54 9.39 -2.17
C LYS A 247 -21.51 8.31 -2.56
N THR A 248 -20.23 8.59 -2.39
CA THR A 248 -19.16 7.63 -2.67
C THR A 248 -19.30 6.39 -1.80
N LEU A 249 -19.60 6.53 -0.51
CA LEU A 249 -19.85 5.39 0.39
C LEU A 249 -21.01 4.53 -0.09
N ILE A 250 -22.16 5.15 -0.39
CA ILE A 250 -23.37 4.43 -0.82
C ILE A 250 -23.12 3.69 -2.15
N ILE A 251 -22.55 4.38 -3.15
CA ILE A 251 -22.27 3.79 -4.46
C ILE A 251 -21.28 2.62 -4.31
N SER A 252 -20.19 2.84 -3.57
CA SER A 252 -19.17 1.81 -3.39
C SER A 252 -19.68 0.59 -2.62
N ALA A 253 -20.53 0.79 -1.61
CA ALA A 253 -21.15 -0.29 -0.86
C ALA A 253 -22.14 -1.11 -1.73
N ILE A 254 -22.95 -0.43 -2.55
CA ILE A 254 -23.86 -1.10 -3.50
C ILE A 254 -23.08 -1.87 -4.56
N CYS A 255 -22.00 -1.31 -5.11
CA CYS A 255 -21.19 -1.96 -6.14
C CYS A 255 -20.36 -3.14 -5.58
N PHE A 256 -20.00 -3.12 -4.30
CA PHE A 256 -19.12 -4.14 -3.74
C PHE A 256 -19.72 -5.55 -3.80
N ALA A 257 -20.96 -5.74 -3.40
CA ALA A 257 -21.59 -7.06 -3.33
C ALA A 257 -21.67 -7.76 -4.71
N PRO A 258 -22.20 -7.14 -5.78
CA PRO A 258 -22.19 -7.78 -7.10
C PRO A 258 -20.78 -8.01 -7.63
N LEU A 259 -19.85 -7.08 -7.46
CA LEU A 259 -18.46 -7.27 -7.91
C LEU A 259 -17.78 -8.44 -7.18
N HIS A 260 -18.03 -8.59 -5.87
CA HIS A 260 -17.52 -9.71 -5.09
C HIS A 260 -18.12 -11.05 -5.54
N SER A 261 -19.43 -11.13 -5.79
CA SER A 261 -20.10 -12.33 -6.29
C SER A 261 -19.58 -12.74 -7.67
N TRP A 262 -19.47 -11.77 -8.60
CA TRP A 262 -18.92 -12.03 -9.93
C TRP A 262 -17.47 -12.47 -9.87
N LYS A 263 -16.63 -11.83 -9.04
CA LYS A 263 -15.25 -12.26 -8.83
C LYS A 263 -15.19 -13.71 -8.37
N ASN A 264 -15.99 -14.13 -7.40
CA ASN A 264 -15.98 -15.51 -6.92
C ASN A 264 -16.38 -16.49 -8.03
N LEU A 265 -17.43 -16.19 -8.78
CA LEU A 265 -17.85 -17.00 -9.93
C LEU A 265 -16.74 -17.13 -11.00
N LEU A 266 -16.06 -16.04 -11.32
CA LEU A 266 -14.97 -16.04 -12.30
C LEU A 266 -13.74 -16.83 -11.83
N MET A 267 -13.50 -16.88 -10.51
CA MET A 267 -12.41 -17.66 -9.90
C MET A 267 -12.68 -19.20 -9.91
N GLU A 268 -13.90 -19.63 -10.25
CA GLU A 268 -14.23 -21.04 -10.50
C GLU A 268 -14.04 -21.43 -11.97
N GLY A 269 -13.75 -20.44 -12.84
CA GLY A 269 -13.55 -20.64 -14.29
C GLY A 269 -12.18 -21.23 -14.65
N THR A 270 -11.90 -21.25 -15.96
CA THR A 270 -10.59 -21.71 -16.48
C THR A 270 -9.45 -20.81 -15.98
N PRO A 271 -8.19 -21.29 -15.97
CA PRO A 271 -7.04 -20.47 -15.61
C PRO A 271 -6.95 -19.15 -16.40
N MET A 272 -7.34 -19.18 -17.68
CA MET A 272 -7.42 -17.99 -18.53
C MET A 272 -8.42 -16.97 -17.97
N ILE A 273 -9.63 -17.39 -17.62
CA ILE A 273 -10.65 -16.52 -17.02
C ILE A 273 -10.21 -15.98 -15.68
N GLN A 274 -9.65 -16.85 -14.82
CA GLN A 274 -9.17 -16.45 -13.48
C GLN A 274 -8.11 -15.34 -13.57
N GLN A 275 -7.10 -15.52 -14.42
CA GLN A 275 -5.95 -14.60 -14.53
C GLN A 275 -6.25 -13.33 -15.36
N THR A 276 -7.33 -13.31 -16.11
CA THR A 276 -7.76 -12.15 -16.92
C THR A 276 -8.98 -11.47 -16.28
N VAL A 277 -10.17 -11.83 -16.68
CA VAL A 277 -11.43 -11.20 -16.21
C VAL A 277 -11.59 -11.32 -14.70
N GLY A 278 -11.21 -12.46 -14.11
CA GLY A 278 -11.20 -12.67 -12.66
C GLY A 278 -10.33 -11.64 -11.93
N THR A 279 -9.14 -11.36 -12.47
CA THR A 279 -8.24 -10.31 -11.95
C THR A 279 -8.88 -8.92 -12.04
N VAL A 280 -9.54 -8.58 -13.16
CA VAL A 280 -10.25 -7.29 -13.30
C VAL A 280 -11.30 -7.12 -12.21
N PHE A 281 -12.16 -8.12 -12.02
CA PHE A 281 -13.23 -8.06 -11.00
C PHE A 281 -12.65 -8.07 -9.58
N ASP A 282 -11.54 -8.77 -9.33
CA ASP A 282 -10.82 -8.70 -8.06
C ASP A 282 -10.30 -7.28 -7.79
N MET A 283 -9.72 -6.61 -8.80
CA MET A 283 -9.27 -5.23 -8.65
C MET A 283 -10.44 -4.26 -8.42
N TRP A 284 -11.55 -4.43 -9.12
CA TRP A 284 -12.71 -3.56 -8.97
C TRP A 284 -13.43 -3.73 -7.63
N GLN A 285 -13.60 -4.98 -7.16
CA GLN A 285 -14.19 -5.21 -5.83
C GLN A 285 -13.30 -4.65 -4.71
N LYS A 286 -11.96 -4.79 -4.83
CA LYS A 286 -11.01 -4.19 -3.88
C LYS A 286 -11.07 -2.66 -3.92
N LEU A 287 -11.20 -2.06 -5.11
CA LEU A 287 -11.36 -0.61 -5.28
C LEU A 287 -12.67 -0.13 -4.61
N ALA A 288 -13.80 -0.82 -4.86
CA ALA A 288 -15.07 -0.48 -4.24
C ALA A 288 -14.96 -0.53 -2.70
N PHE A 289 -14.42 -1.62 -2.14
CA PHE A 289 -14.26 -1.72 -0.69
C PHE A 289 -13.25 -0.71 -0.12
N THR A 290 -12.21 -0.37 -0.87
CA THR A 290 -11.28 0.72 -0.51
C THR A 290 -12.02 2.04 -0.34
N PHE A 291 -12.93 2.38 -1.25
CA PHE A 291 -13.74 3.59 -1.12
C PHE A 291 -14.80 3.49 -0.01
N VAL A 292 -15.31 2.31 0.31
CA VAL A 292 -16.11 2.11 1.53
C VAL A 292 -15.30 2.49 2.76
N LEU A 293 -14.07 1.97 2.90
CA LEU A 293 -13.21 2.26 4.05
C LEU A 293 -12.81 3.75 4.12
N VAL A 294 -12.36 4.32 3.00
CA VAL A 294 -11.95 5.74 2.94
C VAL A 294 -13.12 6.66 3.25
N SER A 295 -14.27 6.46 2.61
CA SER A 295 -15.46 7.32 2.82
C SER A 295 -15.99 7.20 4.24
N SER A 296 -16.06 5.98 4.78
CA SER A 296 -16.45 5.74 6.17
C SER A 296 -15.50 6.45 7.14
N PHE A 297 -14.20 6.35 6.91
CA PHE A 297 -13.20 7.00 7.75
C PHE A 297 -13.35 8.53 7.69
N VAL A 298 -13.53 9.12 6.51
CA VAL A 298 -13.73 10.57 6.32
C VAL A 298 -14.98 11.05 7.05
N LEU A 299 -16.10 10.34 6.92
CA LEU A 299 -17.38 10.68 7.55
C LEU A 299 -17.31 10.53 9.07
N LEU A 300 -16.76 9.42 9.57
CA LEU A 300 -16.58 9.19 11.00
C LEU A 300 -15.63 10.21 11.63
N TYR A 301 -14.62 10.67 10.89
CA TYR A 301 -13.66 11.65 11.37
C TYR A 301 -14.27 13.02 11.66
N GLN A 302 -15.53 13.29 11.23
CA GLN A 302 -16.26 14.50 11.61
C GLN A 302 -16.72 14.46 13.08
N ASN A 303 -16.79 13.27 13.68
CA ASN A 303 -17.15 13.09 15.07
C ASN A 303 -15.93 13.27 15.98
N LYS A 304 -16.00 14.22 16.94
CA LYS A 304 -14.91 14.50 17.90
C LYS A 304 -14.52 13.28 18.75
N SER A 305 -15.48 12.41 19.08
CA SER A 305 -15.20 11.18 19.83
C SER A 305 -14.36 10.21 19.01
N PHE A 306 -14.68 10.04 17.73
CA PHE A 306 -13.89 9.22 16.82
C PHE A 306 -12.47 9.80 16.61
N GLN A 307 -12.35 11.12 16.41
CA GLN A 307 -11.05 11.80 16.30
C GLN A 307 -10.15 11.52 17.53
N LYS A 308 -10.72 11.51 18.73
CA LYS A 308 -9.98 11.19 19.96
C LYS A 308 -9.52 9.73 19.98
N ARG A 309 -10.39 8.78 19.56
CA ARG A 309 -10.05 7.35 19.52
C ARG A 309 -8.92 7.06 18.53
N VAL A 310 -8.95 7.70 17.36
CA VAL A 310 -7.93 7.51 16.31
C VAL A 310 -6.77 8.51 16.37
N ALA A 311 -6.67 9.31 17.43
CA ALA A 311 -5.65 10.35 17.59
C ALA A 311 -4.22 9.79 17.45
N ASN A 312 -3.99 8.57 17.91
CA ASN A 312 -2.70 7.89 17.83
C ASN A 312 -2.29 7.57 16.40
N LEU A 313 -3.26 7.27 15.52
CA LEU A 313 -3.00 7.01 14.10
C LEU A 313 -2.41 8.22 13.38
N ARG A 314 -2.69 9.45 13.85
CA ARG A 314 -2.08 10.66 13.28
C ARG A 314 -0.57 10.68 13.45
N PHE A 315 -0.07 10.34 14.63
CA PHE A 315 1.37 10.24 14.89
C PHE A 315 1.99 9.11 14.08
N TYR A 316 1.33 7.96 14.07
CA TYR A 316 1.76 6.78 13.32
C TYR A 316 1.86 7.05 11.80
N GLY A 317 0.84 7.69 11.21
CA GLY A 317 0.82 8.04 9.79
C GLY A 317 1.82 9.15 9.40
N ARG A 318 2.21 10.01 10.36
CA ARG A 318 3.29 10.99 10.15
C ARG A 318 4.66 10.36 10.01
N MET A 319 4.85 9.15 10.54
CA MET A 319 6.07 8.35 10.46
C MET A 319 5.86 7.11 9.58
N SER A 320 5.04 7.22 8.53
CA SER A 320 4.62 6.08 7.71
C SER A 320 5.78 5.32 7.07
N LEU A 321 6.81 6.00 6.57
CA LEU A 321 8.00 5.35 5.99
C LEU A 321 8.85 4.68 7.08
N THR A 322 9.10 5.37 8.18
CA THR A 322 9.85 4.80 9.32
C THR A 322 9.13 3.57 9.86
N ASN A 323 7.81 3.66 10.10
CA ASN A 323 7.03 2.53 10.61
C ASN A 323 6.99 1.38 9.60
N TYR A 324 6.86 1.67 8.30
CA TYR A 324 6.82 0.66 7.25
C TYR A 324 8.14 -0.12 7.15
N VAL A 325 9.30 0.56 7.17
CA VAL A 325 10.60 -0.10 7.11
C VAL A 325 10.92 -0.80 8.44
N SER A 326 10.64 -0.16 9.58
CA SER A 326 10.91 -0.77 10.87
C SER A 326 10.07 -2.03 11.15
N GLN A 327 8.83 -2.12 10.64
CA GLN A 327 8.05 -3.35 10.77
C GLN A 327 8.71 -4.54 10.05
N SER A 328 9.36 -4.32 8.90
CA SER A 328 10.08 -5.37 8.18
C SER A 328 11.31 -5.84 8.96
N ILE A 329 12.07 -4.91 9.53
CA ILE A 329 13.22 -5.24 10.39
C ILE A 329 12.77 -5.99 11.64
N ILE A 330 11.72 -5.51 12.32
CA ILE A 330 11.17 -6.16 13.52
C ILE A 330 10.62 -7.56 13.18
N GLY A 331 9.88 -7.68 12.07
CA GLY A 331 9.38 -8.95 11.59
C GLY A 331 10.51 -9.94 11.29
N ALA A 332 11.58 -9.50 10.64
CA ALA A 332 12.74 -10.34 10.37
C ALA A 332 13.39 -10.85 11.67
N ILE A 333 13.51 -9.99 12.70
CA ILE A 333 14.07 -10.39 14.01
C ILE A 333 13.15 -11.41 14.71
N ILE A 334 11.84 -11.23 14.63
CA ILE A 334 10.89 -12.10 15.35
C ILE A 334 10.78 -13.47 14.68
N TYR A 335 10.67 -13.52 13.36
CA TYR A 335 10.18 -14.73 12.68
C TYR A 335 11.29 -15.56 12.02
N PHE A 336 12.46 -15.00 11.63
CA PHE A 336 13.41 -15.70 10.78
C PHE A 336 14.52 -16.44 11.54
N PRO A 337 15.09 -17.52 10.93
CA PRO A 337 16.03 -18.43 11.60
C PRO A 337 17.32 -17.78 12.09
N PHE A 338 17.75 -16.68 11.49
CA PHE A 338 18.96 -15.98 11.92
C PHE A 338 18.78 -15.13 13.21
N ALA A 339 17.56 -15.07 13.76
CA ALA A 339 17.26 -14.31 14.99
C ALA A 339 16.39 -15.14 15.95
N TRP A 340 15.19 -14.68 16.34
CA TRP A 340 14.36 -15.39 17.34
C TRP A 340 13.65 -16.65 16.82
N TYR A 341 13.41 -16.72 15.54
CA TYR A 341 12.82 -17.83 14.83
C TYR A 341 11.48 -18.35 15.41
N LEU A 342 10.54 -17.42 15.57
CA LEU A 342 9.21 -17.77 16.08
C LEU A 342 8.24 -18.33 15.01
N ALA A 343 8.58 -18.25 13.72
CA ALA A 343 7.70 -18.71 12.63
C ALA A 343 7.16 -20.14 12.82
N PRO A 344 7.94 -21.15 13.22
CA PRO A 344 7.44 -22.53 13.42
C PRO A 344 6.37 -22.66 14.51
N TYR A 345 6.27 -21.68 15.41
CA TYR A 345 5.38 -21.70 16.57
C TYR A 345 4.20 -20.73 16.46
N CYS A 346 4.19 -19.89 15.43
CA CYS A 346 3.22 -18.83 15.25
C CYS A 346 2.31 -19.11 14.06
N GLY A 347 1.08 -19.59 14.32
CA GLY A 347 0.01 -19.55 13.33
C GLY A 347 -0.52 -18.14 13.10
N TYR A 348 -1.56 -17.98 12.29
CA TYR A 348 -2.11 -16.68 11.91
C TYR A 348 -2.62 -15.88 13.10
N THR A 349 -3.26 -16.53 14.09
CA THR A 349 -3.79 -15.86 15.29
C THR A 349 -2.69 -15.28 16.14
N VAL A 350 -1.65 -16.07 16.45
CA VAL A 350 -0.50 -15.63 17.26
C VAL A 350 0.25 -14.52 16.52
N SER A 351 0.46 -14.66 15.22
CA SER A 351 1.11 -13.65 14.40
C SER A 351 0.32 -12.34 14.34
N LEU A 352 -1.02 -12.40 14.29
CA LEU A 352 -1.86 -11.22 14.40
C LEU A 352 -1.70 -10.52 15.74
N LEU A 353 -1.65 -11.25 16.86
CA LEU A 353 -1.42 -10.68 18.19
C LEU A 353 -0.04 -10.03 18.29
N ILE A 354 1.01 -10.66 17.75
CA ILE A 354 2.34 -10.06 17.63
C ILE A 354 2.26 -8.76 16.82
N GLY A 355 1.53 -8.75 15.71
CA GLY A 355 1.30 -7.56 14.89
C GLY A 355 0.69 -6.40 15.70
N PHE A 356 -0.29 -6.67 16.56
CA PHE A 356 -0.84 -5.64 17.46
C PHE A 356 0.19 -5.16 18.48
N VAL A 357 0.97 -6.05 19.08
CA VAL A 357 2.04 -5.66 20.02
C VAL A 357 3.06 -4.74 19.34
N VAL A 358 3.51 -5.09 18.13
CA VAL A 358 4.42 -4.27 17.33
C VAL A 358 3.78 -2.92 16.99
N PHE A 359 2.51 -2.90 16.57
CA PHE A 359 1.79 -1.67 16.31
C PHE A 359 1.77 -0.73 17.53
N PHE A 360 1.39 -1.23 18.70
CA PHE A 360 1.35 -0.41 19.92
C PHE A 360 2.74 0.08 20.33
N ALA A 361 3.78 -0.76 20.21
CA ALA A 361 5.16 -0.36 20.44
C ALA A 361 5.61 0.77 19.49
N GLN A 362 5.32 0.65 18.21
CA GLN A 362 5.60 1.69 17.22
C GLN A 362 4.82 2.98 17.50
N VAL A 363 3.55 2.89 17.91
CA VAL A 363 2.75 4.09 18.32
C VAL A 363 3.38 4.77 19.52
N MET A 364 3.82 4.02 20.53
CA MET A 364 4.51 4.59 21.71
C MET A 364 5.81 5.28 21.30
N PHE A 365 6.61 4.64 20.43
CA PHE A 365 7.82 5.22 19.84
C PHE A 365 7.51 6.53 19.08
N CYS A 366 6.48 6.54 18.23
CA CYS A 366 6.08 7.74 17.49
C CYS A 366 5.75 8.91 18.43
N LYS A 367 4.97 8.64 19.49
CA LYS A 367 4.61 9.68 20.48
C LYS A 367 5.83 10.21 21.22
N TRP A 368 6.72 9.32 21.64
CA TRP A 368 7.97 9.70 22.31
C TRP A 368 8.85 10.53 21.38
N TRP A 369 9.05 10.10 20.14
CA TRP A 369 9.88 10.77 19.15
C TRP A 369 9.39 12.18 18.82
N PHE A 370 8.09 12.36 18.64
CA PHE A 370 7.50 13.68 18.32
C PHE A 370 7.50 14.68 19.49
N LYS A 371 7.95 14.32 20.68
CA LYS A 371 8.18 15.30 21.77
C LYS A 371 9.36 16.23 21.45
N SER A 372 10.36 15.74 20.70
CA SER A 372 11.59 16.47 20.39
C SER A 372 11.83 16.68 18.88
N HIS A 373 11.10 15.97 18.01
CA HIS A 373 11.34 15.99 16.57
C HIS A 373 10.07 16.33 15.79
N LYS A 374 10.23 17.01 14.64
CA LYS A 374 9.10 17.41 13.77
C LYS A 374 8.72 16.33 12.75
N GLN A 375 9.64 15.45 12.39
CA GLN A 375 9.50 14.40 11.38
C GLN A 375 10.06 13.08 11.92
N GLY A 376 9.63 11.95 11.37
CA GLY A 376 10.22 10.65 11.68
C GLY A 376 11.67 10.53 11.20
N PRO A 377 12.44 9.55 11.70
CA PRO A 377 13.84 9.37 11.31
C PRO A 377 14.06 9.26 9.80
N LEU A 378 13.39 8.31 9.14
CA LEU A 378 13.54 8.12 7.69
C LEU A 378 12.89 9.23 6.88
N GLU A 379 11.78 9.82 7.36
CA GLU A 379 11.16 11.00 6.74
C GLU A 379 12.11 12.22 6.78
N SER A 380 12.84 12.41 7.89
CA SER A 380 13.84 13.46 8.02
C SER A 380 15.01 13.24 7.07
N LEU A 381 15.51 12.00 6.98
CA LEU A 381 16.58 11.63 6.06
C LEU A 381 16.16 11.85 4.60
N TRP A 382 14.96 11.38 4.23
CA TRP A 382 14.40 11.60 2.90
C TRP A 382 14.22 13.08 2.58
N HIS A 383 13.75 13.86 3.55
CA HIS A 383 13.60 15.31 3.42
C HIS A 383 14.97 15.98 3.22
N TRP A 384 15.96 15.63 4.04
CA TRP A 384 17.30 16.18 3.95
C TRP A 384 17.97 15.88 2.58
N TRP A 385 17.89 14.66 2.09
CA TRP A 385 18.42 14.29 0.77
C TRP A 385 17.66 14.95 -0.39
N THR A 386 16.37 15.25 -0.19
CA THR A 386 15.56 15.95 -1.20
C THR A 386 15.86 17.45 -1.25
N TRP A 387 16.07 18.11 -0.11
CA TRP A 387 16.09 19.57 -0.02
C TRP A 387 17.46 20.15 0.37
N GLY A 388 18.42 19.37 0.85
CA GLY A 388 19.67 19.80 1.44
C GLY A 388 19.48 20.41 2.85
N LYS A 389 20.58 20.98 3.39
CA LYS A 389 20.59 21.55 4.76
C LYS A 389 19.74 22.83 4.95
N LYS A 390 19.17 23.40 3.88
CA LYS A 390 18.34 24.61 3.94
C LYS A 390 16.87 24.27 3.69
N ALA A 391 16.16 23.86 4.73
CA ALA A 391 14.71 23.85 4.75
C ALA A 391 14.18 24.33 6.11
#